data_3dfd556b44b94f4e9137edb78fe0b562
#
_entry.id   3dfd556b44b94f4e9137edb78fe0b562
#
_cell.length_a   1.000
_cell.length_b   1.000
_cell.length_c   1.000
_cell.angle_alpha   90.00
_cell.angle_beta   90.00
_cell.angle_gamma   90.00
#
_symmetry.space_group_name_H-M   'P 1'
#
loop_
_entity.id
_entity.type
_entity.pdbx_description
1 polymer ?
#
loop_
_entity_poly.entity_id
_entity_poly.type
_entity_poly.pdbx_seq_one_letter_code
_entity_poly.pdbx_strand_id
1 'polypeptide(L)'
;ESLESVPFVWVDSNYGATSSMVFDLLQAMEVTPTARTAAALFCGVRYDTNDLARDATPQDEVAYYQLQQQADRRLLAQIDNPPLSREYFCQMAEAMESCEMVGSVLLTLMGEVNAPEMVAEVADWFVRLEGQQWSLAGGACDGRYQVSLRTDMSGADAYPALRYILGGEGACGGHGRMAGGQIPLTDDSAEAVALRIRERALQLFGVSDLPCERLARR
;
A
#
# COMPACT_ATOMS: atom_id res chain seq x y z
N GLU A 1 -18.23 -14.00 2.87
CA GLU A 1 -19.64 -13.71 2.54
C GLU A 1 -19.92 -14.29 1.16
N SER A 2 -21.02 -15.07 1.01
CA SER A 2 -21.37 -15.62 -0.29
C SER A 2 -21.97 -14.52 -1.16
N LEU A 3 -21.52 -14.44 -2.44
CA LEU A 3 -22.05 -13.48 -3.43
C LEU A 3 -23.54 -13.75 -3.79
N GLU A 4 -24.12 -14.84 -3.32
CA GLU A 4 -25.50 -15.27 -3.60
C GLU A 4 -26.57 -14.30 -3.10
N SER A 5 -26.25 -13.43 -2.12
CA SER A 5 -27.19 -12.41 -1.59
C SER A 5 -27.11 -11.06 -2.30
N VAL A 6 -26.19 -10.88 -3.25
CA VAL A 6 -26.00 -9.61 -3.95
C VAL A 6 -26.83 -9.61 -5.24
N PRO A 7 -27.74 -8.63 -5.45
CA PRO A 7 -28.66 -8.63 -6.59
C PRO A 7 -27.98 -8.42 -7.95
N PHE A 8 -26.76 -7.88 -7.97
CA PHE A 8 -25.95 -7.70 -9.16
C PHE A 8 -24.48 -7.99 -8.83
N VAL A 9 -23.86 -8.89 -9.60
CA VAL A 9 -22.44 -9.24 -9.47
C VAL A 9 -21.82 -9.21 -10.86
N TRP A 10 -20.76 -8.39 -11.01
CA TRP A 10 -19.94 -8.37 -12.19
C TRP A 10 -18.49 -8.44 -11.76
N VAL A 11 -17.82 -9.55 -12.08
CA VAL A 11 -16.41 -9.80 -11.82
C VAL A 11 -15.75 -10.16 -13.15
N ASP A 12 -14.77 -9.38 -13.57
CA ASP A 12 -14.09 -9.58 -14.85
C ASP A 12 -12.59 -9.28 -14.67
N SER A 13 -11.76 -10.28 -14.91
CA SER A 13 -10.30 -10.18 -14.83
C SER A 13 -9.66 -9.47 -16.03
N ASN A 14 -10.47 -9.09 -17.04
CA ASN A 14 -9.99 -8.31 -18.18
C ASN A 14 -9.94 -6.79 -17.91
N TYR A 15 -10.15 -6.39 -16.67
CA TYR A 15 -9.99 -5.01 -16.22
C TYR A 15 -8.89 -4.95 -15.15
N GLY A 16 -7.99 -3.99 -15.27
CA GLY A 16 -6.99 -3.68 -14.25
C GLY A 16 -7.55 -2.87 -13.09
N ALA A 17 -8.67 -2.16 -13.33
CA ALA A 17 -9.33 -1.32 -12.33
C ALA A 17 -10.84 -1.51 -12.30
N THR A 18 -11.42 -1.67 -11.12
CA THR A 18 -12.89 -1.69 -10.96
C THR A 18 -13.54 -0.38 -11.42
N SER A 19 -12.82 0.74 -11.31
CA SER A 19 -13.30 2.05 -11.80
C SER A 19 -13.53 2.07 -13.30
N SER A 20 -12.78 1.30 -14.08
CA SER A 20 -12.99 1.14 -15.52
C SER A 20 -14.28 0.37 -15.81
N MET A 21 -14.57 -0.67 -15.03
CA MET A 21 -15.85 -1.41 -15.13
C MET A 21 -17.05 -0.48 -14.84
N VAL A 22 -16.95 0.35 -13.80
CA VAL A 22 -17.99 1.32 -13.47
C VAL A 22 -18.16 2.34 -14.59
N PHE A 23 -17.06 2.79 -15.20
CA PHE A 23 -17.13 3.70 -16.35
C PHE A 23 -17.84 3.07 -17.55
N ASP A 24 -17.52 1.83 -17.90
CA ASP A 24 -18.20 1.12 -19.00
C ASP A 24 -19.69 0.89 -18.71
N LEU A 25 -20.04 0.62 -17.45
CA LEU A 25 -21.44 0.52 -17.03
C LEU A 25 -22.17 1.86 -17.23
N LEU A 26 -21.57 2.99 -16.84
CA LEU A 26 -22.14 4.31 -17.09
C LEU A 26 -22.32 4.60 -18.58
N GLN A 27 -21.33 4.24 -19.39
CA GLN A 27 -21.43 4.38 -20.85
C GLN A 27 -22.57 3.53 -21.44
N ALA A 28 -22.70 2.26 -21.01
CA ALA A 28 -23.78 1.38 -21.46
C ALA A 28 -25.17 1.89 -21.05
N MET A 29 -25.26 2.61 -19.95
CA MET A 29 -26.48 3.27 -19.49
C MET A 29 -26.72 4.66 -20.09
N GLU A 30 -25.84 5.13 -20.98
CA GLU A 30 -25.85 6.49 -21.55
C GLU A 30 -25.81 7.59 -20.47
N VAL A 31 -25.15 7.31 -19.32
CA VAL A 31 -24.99 8.25 -18.21
C VAL A 31 -23.62 8.92 -18.28
N THR A 32 -23.61 10.23 -18.45
CA THR A 32 -22.38 11.02 -18.38
C THR A 32 -22.04 11.33 -16.92
N PRO A 33 -20.88 10.92 -16.41
CA PRO A 33 -20.49 11.25 -15.03
C PRO A 33 -20.28 12.75 -14.84
N THR A 34 -20.60 13.25 -13.65
CA THR A 34 -20.22 14.63 -13.28
C THR A 34 -18.70 14.78 -13.27
N ALA A 35 -18.17 16.00 -13.40
CA ALA A 35 -16.73 16.25 -13.34
C ALA A 35 -16.08 15.73 -12.04
N ARG A 36 -16.81 15.76 -10.92
CA ARG A 36 -16.38 15.21 -9.64
C ARG A 36 -16.36 13.68 -9.65
N THR A 37 -17.39 13.05 -10.20
CA THR A 37 -17.46 11.58 -10.34
C THR A 37 -16.38 11.09 -11.30
N ALA A 38 -16.18 11.79 -12.42
CA ALA A 38 -15.12 11.50 -13.38
C ALA A 38 -13.73 11.58 -12.72
N ALA A 39 -13.49 12.58 -11.86
CA ALA A 39 -12.24 12.69 -11.12
C ALA A 39 -12.02 11.50 -10.17
N ALA A 40 -13.06 11.07 -9.46
CA ALA A 40 -12.97 9.91 -8.55
C ALA A 40 -12.68 8.62 -9.32
N LEU A 41 -13.41 8.35 -10.41
CA LEU A 41 -13.18 7.18 -11.26
C LEU A 41 -11.79 7.20 -11.90
N PHE A 42 -11.37 8.38 -12.40
CA PHE A 42 -10.02 8.57 -12.94
C PHE A 42 -8.92 8.21 -11.91
N CYS A 43 -9.07 8.70 -10.68
CA CYS A 43 -8.13 8.33 -9.61
C CYS A 43 -8.11 6.82 -9.37
N GLY A 44 -9.27 6.14 -9.37
CA GLY A 44 -9.33 4.69 -9.21
C GLY A 44 -8.58 3.96 -10.33
N VAL A 45 -8.83 4.31 -11.60
CA VAL A 45 -8.07 3.71 -12.73
C VAL A 45 -6.58 3.97 -12.57
N ARG A 46 -6.20 5.22 -12.30
CA ARG A 46 -4.81 5.65 -12.20
C ARG A 46 -4.04 4.93 -11.08
N TYR A 47 -4.62 4.79 -9.90
CA TYR A 47 -3.95 4.16 -8.78
C TYR A 47 -3.87 2.64 -8.91
N ASP A 48 -4.95 1.98 -9.35
CA ASP A 48 -4.95 0.52 -9.53
C ASP A 48 -3.98 0.09 -10.62
N THR A 49 -3.87 0.86 -11.70
CA THR A 49 -2.99 0.56 -12.84
C THR A 49 -1.61 1.25 -12.76
N ASN A 50 -1.33 2.01 -11.72
CA ASN A 50 -0.11 2.81 -11.60
C ASN A 50 0.17 3.66 -12.85
N ASP A 51 -0.78 4.55 -13.19
CA ASP A 51 -0.75 5.36 -14.41
C ASP A 51 -0.60 4.52 -15.70
N LEU A 52 -1.35 3.43 -15.81
CA LEU A 52 -1.32 2.45 -16.91
C LEU A 52 -0.01 1.65 -17.03
N ALA A 53 0.90 1.75 -16.08
CA ALA A 53 2.19 1.06 -16.09
C ALA A 53 2.12 -0.36 -15.50
N ARG A 54 0.97 -0.77 -14.92
CA ARG A 54 0.82 -2.07 -14.25
C ARG A 54 -0.56 -2.65 -14.55
N ASP A 55 -0.57 -3.88 -15.09
CA ASP A 55 -1.76 -4.71 -15.31
C ASP A 55 -2.93 -3.97 -16.02
N ALA A 56 -2.62 -2.88 -16.74
CA ALA A 56 -3.59 -2.10 -17.49
C ALA A 56 -4.04 -2.85 -18.76
N THR A 57 -5.32 -2.76 -19.04
CA THR A 57 -5.97 -3.34 -20.22
C THR A 57 -6.38 -2.23 -21.19
N PRO A 58 -6.72 -2.55 -22.47
CA PRO A 58 -7.25 -1.54 -23.39
C PRO A 58 -8.49 -0.82 -22.88
N GLN A 59 -9.30 -1.49 -22.06
CA GLN A 59 -10.49 -0.90 -21.43
C GLN A 59 -10.09 0.16 -20.39
N ASP A 60 -9.04 -0.12 -19.62
CA ASP A 60 -8.51 0.85 -18.65
C ASP A 60 -7.91 2.07 -19.34
N GLU A 61 -7.22 1.89 -20.47
CA GLU A 61 -6.70 3.01 -21.26
C GLU A 61 -7.83 3.91 -21.77
N VAL A 62 -8.91 3.34 -22.30
CA VAL A 62 -10.08 4.11 -22.77
C VAL A 62 -10.70 4.88 -21.60
N ALA A 63 -10.95 4.21 -20.48
CA ALA A 63 -11.53 4.83 -19.28
C ALA A 63 -10.62 5.96 -18.76
N TYR A 64 -9.31 5.71 -18.66
CA TYR A 64 -8.31 6.67 -18.20
C TYR A 64 -8.36 7.98 -18.99
N TYR A 65 -8.25 7.92 -20.31
CA TYR A 65 -8.21 9.13 -21.13
C TYR A 65 -9.54 9.86 -21.20
N GLN A 66 -10.67 9.15 -21.26
CA GLN A 66 -11.98 9.78 -21.31
C GLN A 66 -12.35 10.44 -19.97
N LEU A 67 -12.09 9.76 -18.87
CA LEU A 67 -12.33 10.29 -17.51
C LEU A 67 -11.43 11.50 -17.23
N GLN A 68 -10.15 11.45 -17.64
CA GLN A 68 -9.21 12.57 -17.47
C GLN A 68 -9.71 13.86 -18.14
N GLN A 69 -10.32 13.74 -19.33
CA GLN A 69 -10.87 14.90 -20.05
C GLN A 69 -12.08 15.51 -19.35
N GLN A 70 -12.88 14.69 -18.67
CA GLN A 70 -14.12 15.08 -18.01
C GLN A 70 -13.89 15.49 -16.54
N ALA A 71 -12.77 15.09 -15.93
CA ALA A 71 -12.49 15.26 -14.52
C ALA A 71 -12.31 16.72 -14.10
N ASP A 72 -12.70 17.03 -12.87
CA ASP A 72 -12.36 18.30 -12.22
C ASP A 72 -10.86 18.35 -11.90
N ARG A 73 -10.11 19.10 -12.69
CA ARG A 73 -8.66 19.24 -12.58
C ARG A 73 -8.21 19.86 -11.25
N ARG A 74 -9.05 20.73 -10.64
CA ARG A 74 -8.71 21.33 -9.35
C ARG A 74 -8.84 20.29 -8.25
N LEU A 75 -9.88 19.47 -8.32
CA LEU A 75 -10.06 18.37 -7.39
C LEU A 75 -8.91 17.35 -7.51
N LEU A 76 -8.51 16.98 -8.73
CA LEU A 76 -7.36 16.10 -8.95
C LEU A 76 -6.08 16.68 -8.32
N ALA A 77 -5.79 17.96 -8.54
CA ALA A 77 -4.62 18.60 -7.94
C ALA A 77 -4.67 18.60 -6.41
N GLN A 78 -5.84 18.71 -5.79
CA GLN A 78 -6.02 18.63 -4.34
C GLN A 78 -5.84 17.21 -3.81
N ILE A 79 -6.26 16.20 -4.58
CA ILE A 79 -6.07 14.78 -4.23
C ILE A 79 -4.58 14.42 -4.32
N ASP A 80 -3.90 14.87 -5.36
CA ASP A 80 -2.48 14.56 -5.58
C ASP A 80 -1.54 15.29 -4.62
N ASN A 81 -1.93 16.48 -4.17
CA ASN A 81 -1.11 17.33 -3.32
C ASN A 81 -1.92 17.87 -2.13
N PRO A 82 -2.42 16.99 -1.24
CA PRO A 82 -3.13 17.43 -0.05
C PRO A 82 -2.17 18.17 0.90
N PRO A 83 -2.65 19.16 1.64
CA PRO A 83 -1.85 19.73 2.72
C PRO A 83 -1.59 18.67 3.78
N LEU A 84 -0.32 18.52 4.18
CA LEU A 84 0.11 17.56 5.18
C LEU A 84 0.27 18.28 6.54
N SER A 85 -0.09 17.60 7.62
CA SER A 85 0.03 18.14 8.97
C SER A 85 1.49 18.17 9.45
N ARG A 86 1.76 18.98 10.49
CA ARG A 86 3.07 18.96 11.13
C ARG A 86 3.40 17.58 11.71
N GLU A 87 2.40 16.94 12.28
CA GLU A 87 2.51 15.60 12.86
C GLU A 87 2.94 14.55 11.83
N TYR A 88 2.42 14.65 10.60
CA TYR A 88 2.85 13.80 9.49
C TYR A 88 4.36 13.95 9.21
N PHE A 89 4.85 15.21 9.15
CA PHE A 89 6.28 15.44 8.93
C PHE A 89 7.14 14.95 10.09
N CYS A 90 6.67 15.07 11.33
CA CYS A 90 7.38 14.54 12.49
C CYS A 90 7.46 13.00 12.41
N GLN A 91 6.37 12.31 12.12
CA GLN A 91 6.36 10.86 11.98
C GLN A 91 7.21 10.38 10.81
N MET A 92 7.22 11.08 9.68
CA MET A 92 8.10 10.76 8.55
C MET A 92 9.58 10.92 8.93
N ALA A 93 9.94 11.95 9.71
CA ALA A 93 11.29 12.12 10.21
C ALA A 93 11.69 10.98 11.16
N GLU A 94 10.81 10.59 12.09
CA GLU A 94 11.01 9.43 12.97
C GLU A 94 11.17 8.12 12.18
N ALA A 95 10.38 7.93 11.12
CA ALA A 95 10.50 6.79 10.23
C ALA A 95 11.88 6.74 9.56
N MET A 96 12.38 7.88 9.06
CA MET A 96 13.72 7.96 8.47
C MET A 96 14.83 7.64 9.48
N GLU A 97 14.71 8.13 10.72
CA GLU A 97 15.68 7.88 11.78
C GLU A 97 15.66 6.43 12.27
N SER A 98 14.47 5.80 12.31
CA SER A 98 14.29 4.42 12.76
C SER A 98 14.58 3.38 11.69
N CYS A 99 14.67 3.77 10.41
CA CYS A 99 14.86 2.85 9.30
C CYS A 99 16.22 2.16 9.37
N GLU A 100 16.18 0.84 9.41
CA GLU A 100 17.33 -0.05 9.30
C GLU A 100 17.46 -0.57 7.87
N MET A 101 18.69 -0.54 7.36
CA MET A 101 19.07 -1.13 6.08
C MET A 101 19.89 -2.39 6.35
N VAL A 102 19.41 -3.53 5.91
CA VAL A 102 20.09 -4.82 6.07
C VAL A 102 20.12 -5.52 4.71
N GLY A 103 21.25 -5.46 4.04
CA GLY A 103 21.35 -5.92 2.65
C GLY A 103 20.41 -5.13 1.73
N SER A 104 19.50 -5.83 1.06
CA SER A 104 18.47 -5.24 0.18
C SER A 104 17.10 -5.04 0.85
N VAL A 105 17.07 -5.07 2.18
CA VAL A 105 15.84 -4.98 2.97
C VAL A 105 15.85 -3.74 3.86
N LEU A 106 14.77 -2.97 3.80
CA LEU A 106 14.49 -1.87 4.71
C LEU A 106 13.52 -2.31 5.80
N LEU A 107 13.84 -2.05 7.04
CA LEU A 107 13.01 -2.33 8.21
C LEU A 107 12.75 -1.02 8.95
N THR A 108 11.52 -0.54 8.92
CA THR A 108 11.11 0.71 9.57
C THR A 108 10.05 0.41 10.61
N LEU A 109 10.49 0.04 11.81
CA LEU A 109 9.60 -0.32 12.90
C LEU A 109 9.46 0.89 13.83
N MET A 110 8.38 1.62 13.63
CA MET A 110 8.02 2.82 14.39
C MET A 110 7.34 2.43 15.72
N GLY A 111 7.29 3.36 16.66
CA GLY A 111 6.48 3.25 17.86
C GLY A 111 4.99 3.47 17.56
N GLU A 112 4.35 4.38 18.31
CA GLU A 112 2.98 4.81 18.05
C GLU A 112 2.90 5.63 16.76
N VAL A 113 1.90 5.33 15.92
CA VAL A 113 1.58 6.12 14.72
C VAL A 113 0.16 6.69 14.83
N ASN A 114 -0.05 7.88 14.27
CA ASN A 114 -1.32 8.59 14.36
C ASN A 114 -2.42 7.97 13.49
N ALA A 115 -2.04 7.23 12.45
CA ALA A 115 -2.97 6.59 11.54
C ALA A 115 -2.32 5.34 10.91
N PRO A 116 -3.08 4.27 10.65
CA PRO A 116 -2.55 3.05 10.04
C PRO A 116 -2.00 3.29 8.63
N GLU A 117 -2.51 4.29 7.91
CA GLU A 117 -2.04 4.68 6.57
C GLU A 117 -0.58 5.12 6.58
N MET A 118 -0.09 5.73 7.67
CA MET A 118 1.29 6.14 7.81
C MET A 118 2.27 4.98 7.62
N VAL A 119 1.91 3.79 8.11
CA VAL A 119 2.73 2.58 7.94
C VAL A 119 2.81 2.17 6.47
N ALA A 120 1.70 2.26 5.75
CA ALA A 120 1.65 1.95 4.32
C ALA A 120 2.47 2.97 3.51
N GLU A 121 2.30 4.26 3.78
CA GLU A 121 3.03 5.33 3.09
C GLU A 121 4.54 5.24 3.30
N VAL A 122 4.99 4.95 4.52
CA VAL A 122 6.41 4.72 4.80
C VAL A 122 6.95 3.55 3.99
N ALA A 123 6.22 2.43 3.93
CA ALA A 123 6.64 1.29 3.13
C ALA A 123 6.71 1.62 1.63
N ASP A 124 5.71 2.34 1.10
CA ASP A 124 5.66 2.78 -0.30
C ASP A 124 6.77 3.77 -0.67
N TRP A 125 7.15 4.62 0.27
CA TRP A 125 8.20 5.61 0.04
C TRP A 125 9.59 4.95 0.05
N PHE A 126 9.83 4.10 1.03
CA PHE A 126 11.16 3.56 1.29
C PHE A 126 11.53 2.45 0.31
N VAL A 127 10.58 1.69 -0.23
CA VAL A 127 10.88 0.71 -1.28
C VAL A 127 11.50 1.34 -2.55
N ARG A 128 11.35 2.67 -2.71
CA ARG A 128 11.92 3.44 -3.82
C ARG A 128 13.39 3.82 -3.62
N LEU A 129 13.98 3.49 -2.47
CA LEU A 129 15.41 3.72 -2.22
C LEU A 129 16.22 2.85 -3.17
N GLU A 130 17.13 3.50 -3.92
CA GLU A 130 17.99 2.82 -4.88
C GLU A 130 18.78 1.67 -4.24
N GLY A 131 18.76 0.50 -4.89
CA GLY A 131 19.43 -0.72 -4.42
C GLY A 131 18.65 -1.53 -3.41
N GLN A 132 17.46 -1.09 -3.00
CA GLN A 132 16.61 -1.83 -2.09
C GLN A 132 15.54 -2.64 -2.86
N GLN A 133 15.17 -3.80 -2.32
CA GLN A 133 14.20 -4.71 -2.93
C GLN A 133 12.93 -4.87 -2.10
N TRP A 134 13.06 -4.74 -0.78
CA TRP A 134 11.97 -4.91 0.16
C TRP A 134 11.93 -3.77 1.16
N SER A 135 10.73 -3.31 1.46
CA SER A 135 10.47 -2.35 2.52
C SER A 135 9.37 -2.88 3.43
N LEU A 136 9.72 -3.15 4.68
CA LEU A 136 8.81 -3.54 5.74
C LEU A 136 8.68 -2.36 6.70
N ALA A 137 7.46 -1.86 6.85
CA ALA A 137 7.14 -0.85 7.86
C ALA A 137 6.17 -1.42 8.89
N GLY A 138 6.27 -0.95 10.13
CA GLY A 138 5.37 -1.32 11.22
C GLY A 138 5.22 -0.20 12.22
N GLY A 139 4.07 -0.16 12.91
CA GLY A 139 3.78 0.82 13.95
C GLY A 139 2.48 0.51 14.69
N ALA A 140 2.39 0.92 15.95
CA ALA A 140 1.22 0.71 16.78
C ALA A 140 0.17 1.81 16.53
N CYS A 141 -1.09 1.42 16.38
CA CYS A 141 -2.22 2.33 16.23
C CYS A 141 -3.49 1.66 16.75
N ASP A 142 -4.25 2.34 17.58
CA ASP A 142 -5.56 1.90 18.08
C ASP A 142 -5.56 0.46 18.64
N GLY A 143 -4.56 0.12 19.47
CA GLY A 143 -4.45 -1.19 20.12
C GLY A 143 -4.06 -2.33 19.16
N ARG A 144 -3.53 -2.01 17.99
CA ARG A 144 -3.05 -2.97 16.99
C ARG A 144 -1.67 -2.56 16.48
N TYR A 145 -0.84 -3.53 16.17
CA TYR A 145 0.40 -3.31 15.45
C TYR A 145 0.13 -3.47 13.95
N GLN A 146 0.21 -2.36 13.22
CA GLN A 146 0.03 -2.32 11.77
C GLN A 146 1.34 -2.71 11.09
N VAL A 147 1.26 -3.45 10.00
CA VAL A 147 2.43 -3.89 9.23
C VAL A 147 2.16 -3.73 7.74
N SER A 148 3.12 -3.20 7.03
CA SER A 148 3.07 -3.05 5.57
C SER A 148 4.35 -3.56 4.94
N LEU A 149 4.22 -4.38 3.90
CA LEU A 149 5.34 -4.90 3.13
C LEU A 149 5.20 -4.50 1.67
N ARG A 150 6.29 -4.00 1.10
CA ARG A 150 6.39 -3.63 -0.31
C ARG A 150 7.63 -4.26 -0.93
N THR A 151 7.55 -4.53 -2.23
CA THR A 151 8.70 -4.99 -3.01
C THR A 151 8.76 -4.33 -4.37
N ASP A 152 9.97 -4.04 -4.84
CA ASP A 152 10.20 -3.58 -6.21
C ASP A 152 10.60 -4.72 -7.17
N MET A 153 10.72 -5.94 -6.67
CA MET A 153 11.10 -7.10 -7.47
C MET A 153 9.98 -7.52 -8.42
N SER A 154 10.30 -7.63 -9.70
CA SER A 154 9.37 -8.16 -10.70
C SER A 154 9.06 -9.64 -10.42
N GLY A 155 7.77 -9.99 -10.43
CA GLY A 155 7.30 -11.35 -10.19
C GLY A 155 7.32 -11.82 -8.74
N ALA A 156 7.74 -10.96 -7.78
CA ALA A 156 7.61 -11.27 -6.36
C ALA A 156 6.17 -11.07 -5.87
N ASP A 157 5.79 -11.84 -4.86
CA ASP A 157 4.51 -11.70 -4.17
C ASP A 157 4.74 -11.39 -2.69
N ALA A 158 4.32 -10.20 -2.28
CA ALA A 158 4.49 -9.71 -0.92
C ALA A 158 3.57 -10.43 0.09
N TYR A 159 2.44 -10.99 -0.36
CA TYR A 159 1.47 -11.59 0.55
C TYR A 159 1.99 -12.84 1.27
N PRO A 160 2.57 -13.86 0.60
CA PRO A 160 3.16 -15.00 1.29
C PRO A 160 4.30 -14.60 2.24
N ALA A 161 5.11 -13.61 1.85
CA ALA A 161 6.19 -13.10 2.68
C ALA A 161 5.66 -12.46 3.96
N LEU A 162 4.66 -11.57 3.85
CA LEU A 162 4.05 -10.93 5.02
C LEU A 162 3.37 -11.96 5.92
N ARG A 163 2.66 -12.93 5.35
CA ARG A 163 2.02 -14.01 6.11
C ARG A 163 3.03 -14.80 6.96
N TYR A 164 4.21 -15.08 6.40
CA TYR A 164 5.31 -15.71 7.15
C TYR A 164 5.81 -14.79 8.28
N ILE A 165 6.05 -13.51 7.98
CA ILE A 165 6.55 -12.52 8.94
C ILE A 165 5.59 -12.37 10.13
N LEU A 166 4.27 -12.36 9.87
CA LEU A 166 3.28 -12.29 10.95
C LEU A 166 3.20 -13.59 11.77
N GLY A 167 3.70 -14.73 11.26
CA GLY A 167 3.78 -15.99 12.00
C GLY A 167 2.44 -16.57 12.42
N GLY A 168 1.35 -16.23 11.71
CA GLY A 168 -0.01 -16.64 12.05
C GLY A 168 -0.68 -15.77 13.11
N GLU A 169 -0.02 -14.72 13.59
CA GLU A 169 -0.58 -13.73 14.50
C GLU A 169 -1.35 -12.67 13.70
N GLY A 170 -2.62 -12.42 14.05
CA GLY A 170 -3.44 -11.39 13.39
C GLY A 170 -3.93 -11.75 11.99
N ALA A 171 -4.24 -10.72 11.22
CA ALA A 171 -4.78 -10.82 9.87
C ALA A 171 -3.90 -10.09 8.86
N CYS A 172 -3.80 -10.63 7.65
CA CYS A 172 -3.11 -9.98 6.54
C CYS A 172 -3.78 -10.25 5.21
N GLY A 173 -3.54 -9.37 4.25
CA GLY A 173 -3.99 -9.47 2.87
C GLY A 173 -3.02 -8.74 1.94
N GLY A 174 -3.15 -9.00 0.65
CA GLY A 174 -2.33 -8.37 -0.37
C GLY A 174 -2.21 -9.22 -1.61
N HIS A 175 -1.53 -8.68 -2.60
CA HIS A 175 -1.22 -9.37 -3.85
C HIS A 175 -0.04 -8.68 -4.55
N GLY A 176 0.68 -9.43 -5.36
CA GLY A 176 1.79 -8.88 -6.13
C GLY A 176 2.82 -8.16 -5.25
N ARG A 177 3.06 -6.89 -5.52
CA ARG A 177 4.13 -6.13 -4.86
C ARG A 177 3.77 -5.54 -3.50
N MET A 178 2.56 -5.72 -3.00
CA MET A 178 2.09 -5.10 -1.76
C MET A 178 1.30 -6.06 -0.89
N ALA A 179 1.55 -5.99 0.41
CA ALA A 179 0.75 -6.67 1.43
C ALA A 179 0.67 -5.83 2.69
N GLY A 180 -0.45 -5.92 3.38
CA GLY A 180 -0.70 -5.27 4.65
C GLY A 180 -1.27 -6.25 5.68
N GLY A 181 -1.04 -5.99 6.95
CA GLY A 181 -1.56 -6.82 8.03
C GLY A 181 -1.59 -6.08 9.35
N GLN A 182 -2.21 -6.71 10.32
CA GLN A 182 -2.34 -6.16 11.67
C GLN A 182 -2.35 -7.26 12.73
N ILE A 183 -1.68 -7.01 13.85
CA ILE A 183 -1.64 -7.88 15.02
C ILE A 183 -2.31 -7.16 16.20
N PRO A 184 -3.34 -7.73 16.86
CA PRO A 184 -3.91 -7.14 18.07
C PRO A 184 -2.87 -7.09 19.21
N LEU A 185 -2.77 -5.94 19.89
CA LEU A 185 -1.92 -5.75 21.07
C LEU A 185 -2.73 -6.01 22.35
N THR A 186 -3.13 -7.27 22.56
CA THR A 186 -3.93 -7.65 23.75
C THR A 186 -3.05 -7.95 24.97
N ASP A 187 -1.99 -8.73 24.76
CA ASP A 187 -1.13 -9.24 25.82
C ASP A 187 0.35 -8.84 25.62
N ASP A 188 0.71 -8.39 24.44
CA ASP A 188 2.07 -8.03 24.04
C ASP A 188 2.26 -6.52 23.92
N SER A 189 3.45 -6.04 24.24
CA SER A 189 3.82 -4.66 23.91
C SER A 189 4.14 -4.51 22.41
N ALA A 190 3.96 -3.29 21.90
CA ALA A 190 4.29 -2.96 20.51
C ALA A 190 5.76 -3.31 20.18
N GLU A 191 6.68 -3.08 21.13
CA GLU A 191 8.10 -3.38 20.97
C GLU A 191 8.36 -4.89 20.88
N ALA A 192 7.65 -5.71 21.65
CA ALA A 192 7.79 -7.16 21.57
C ALA A 192 7.29 -7.70 20.23
N VAL A 193 6.19 -7.17 19.73
CA VAL A 193 5.66 -7.51 18.38
C VAL A 193 6.64 -7.07 17.30
N ALA A 194 7.15 -5.83 17.37
CA ALA A 194 8.13 -5.30 16.43
C ALA A 194 9.39 -6.17 16.36
N LEU A 195 9.90 -6.60 17.51
CA LEU A 195 11.09 -7.45 17.57
C LEU A 195 10.87 -8.79 16.88
N ARG A 196 9.74 -9.46 17.15
CA ARG A 196 9.40 -10.73 16.46
C ARG A 196 9.25 -10.57 14.95
N ILE A 197 8.60 -9.50 14.53
CA ILE A 197 8.45 -9.16 13.09
C ILE A 197 9.82 -8.96 12.45
N ARG A 198 10.70 -8.20 13.11
CA ARG A 198 12.07 -7.96 12.66
C ARG A 198 12.85 -9.26 12.47
N GLU A 199 12.86 -10.11 13.49
CA GLU A 199 13.59 -11.38 13.47
C GLU A 199 13.10 -12.29 12.33
N ARG A 200 11.77 -12.44 12.20
CA ARG A 200 11.18 -13.26 11.11
C ARG A 200 11.46 -12.68 9.73
N ALA A 201 11.44 -11.36 9.58
CA ALA A 201 11.77 -10.71 8.32
C ALA A 201 13.23 -10.94 7.93
N LEU A 202 14.19 -10.72 8.84
CA LEU A 202 15.60 -10.97 8.59
C LEU A 202 15.87 -12.42 8.23
N GLN A 203 15.20 -13.36 8.92
CA GLN A 203 15.31 -14.79 8.63
C GLN A 203 14.73 -15.14 7.25
N LEU A 204 13.53 -14.64 6.92
CA LEU A 204 12.87 -14.91 5.64
C LEU A 204 13.72 -14.44 4.44
N PHE A 205 14.26 -13.23 4.56
CA PHE A 205 15.06 -12.63 3.49
C PHE A 205 16.53 -13.09 3.49
N GLY A 206 16.94 -13.92 4.46
CA GLY A 206 18.30 -14.47 4.53
C GLY A 206 19.38 -13.43 4.80
N VAL A 207 19.05 -12.37 5.53
CA VAL A 207 19.94 -11.22 5.79
C VAL A 207 20.34 -11.08 7.27
N SER A 208 20.03 -12.08 8.10
CA SER A 208 20.25 -12.02 9.56
C SER A 208 21.71 -11.78 9.96
N ASP A 209 22.66 -12.26 9.15
CA ASP A 209 24.10 -12.16 9.42
C ASP A 209 24.75 -10.93 8.75
N LEU A 210 23.96 -10.12 8.03
CA LEU A 210 24.48 -8.94 7.35
C LEU A 210 24.55 -7.73 8.31
N PRO A 211 25.46 -6.79 8.05
CA PRO A 211 25.54 -5.58 8.85
C PRO A 211 24.25 -4.76 8.71
N CYS A 212 23.82 -4.20 9.82
CA CYS A 212 22.69 -3.29 9.88
C CYS A 212 23.20 -1.85 9.87
N GLU A 213 22.71 -1.05 8.95
CA GLU A 213 23.00 0.38 8.87
C GLU A 213 21.72 1.19 9.09
N ARG A 214 21.83 2.41 9.60
CA ARG A 214 20.71 3.35 9.67
C ARG A 214 20.63 4.17 8.38
N LEU A 215 19.40 4.39 7.87
CA LEU A 215 19.16 5.22 6.69
C LEU A 215 19.61 6.68 6.97
N ALA A 216 19.13 7.25 8.08
CA ALA A 216 19.58 8.56 8.54
C ALA A 216 20.74 8.37 9.56
N ARG A 217 21.95 8.75 9.18
CA ARG A 217 23.08 8.85 10.11
C ARG A 217 23.05 10.24 10.75
N ARG A 218 23.10 10.32 12.05
CA ARG A 218 23.42 11.54 12.78
C ARG A 218 24.91 11.76 12.80
#